data_9c91b624d1bd939efb5d6d3fed13d8d0
#
_entry.id   9c91b624d1bd939efb5d6d3fed13d8d0
#
_cell.length_a   1.000
_cell.length_b   1.000
_cell.length_c   1.000
_cell.angle_alpha   90.00
_cell.angle_beta   90.00
_cell.angle_gamma   90.00
#
_symmetry.space_group_name_H-M   'P 1'
#
loop_
_entity.id
_entity.type
_entity.pdbx_description
1 polymer ?
#
loop_
_entity_poly.entity_id
_entity_poly.type
_entity_poly.pdbx_seq_one_letter_code
_entity_poly.pdbx_strand_id
1 'polypeptide(L)'
;MFSKQALRRLILPLIIEQFLAVMVGMADIMMVSSAGEAAVSSVALVDLINVLIINIFAALATGGAVVCAQSIGAQNLERANRAANQLLYIVTAAALGIMVLVLFCKAGLLGLLFGQVEPEVMEGAVTYFVISALSYPFIAVYNGCAALLRAMGNSKASMCVSAYMNGQNIAGNAVFVFVFHQGVAGVALSSLLSRIAAAGLMLALLHGRRNPVRVSGLLRFRFEPAVMAQILRIGVPNGLENSFFQLGRVLLVSLISTFGTAQTAANAVANNIDNFGVIPGQALGLALITVVGQCVGAGDWDQVRSYTKRLVKLTYLCTWGLNAALLLGLPLILRLYSLTPETQWYAAVLIFIHNGCAMLFWPLAFTMPNALPVSYTHLRAHE
;
A
#
# COMPACT_ATOMS: atom_id res chain seq x y z
N MET A 1 -20.94 1.21 18.91
CA MET A 1 -19.58 1.72 19.08
C MET A 1 -19.28 2.85 18.08
N PHE A 2 -19.48 2.65 16.76
CA PHE A 2 -19.27 3.70 15.75
C PHE A 2 -20.59 4.29 15.24
N SER A 3 -20.75 5.62 15.28
CA SER A 3 -21.87 6.31 14.63
C SER A 3 -21.72 6.28 13.09
N LYS A 4 -22.83 6.51 12.36
CA LYS A 4 -22.78 6.66 10.90
C LYS A 4 -21.80 7.76 10.47
N GLN A 5 -21.71 8.85 11.24
CA GLN A 5 -20.80 9.96 10.99
C GLN A 5 -19.33 9.58 11.23
N ALA A 6 -19.05 8.79 12.29
CA ALA A 6 -17.69 8.28 12.57
C ALA A 6 -17.19 7.37 11.44
N LEU A 7 -18.04 6.46 10.95
CA LEU A 7 -17.71 5.61 9.79
C LEU A 7 -17.43 6.42 8.51
N ARG A 8 -18.25 7.44 8.23
CA ARG A 8 -17.99 8.34 7.09
C ARG A 8 -16.67 9.08 7.22
N ARG A 9 -16.34 9.58 8.41
CA ARG A 9 -15.07 10.28 8.70
C ARG A 9 -13.86 9.34 8.63
N LEU A 10 -14.06 8.05 8.81
CA LEU A 10 -13.02 7.04 8.64
C LEU A 10 -12.85 6.65 7.16
N ILE A 11 -13.95 6.29 6.47
CA ILE A 11 -13.93 5.66 5.15
C ILE A 11 -13.61 6.67 4.04
N LEU A 12 -14.23 7.86 4.05
CA LEU A 12 -14.07 8.82 2.96
C LEU A 12 -12.62 9.28 2.77
N PRO A 13 -11.85 9.63 3.83
CA PRO A 13 -10.43 9.94 3.67
C PRO A 13 -9.61 8.75 3.13
N LEU A 14 -9.95 7.51 3.50
CA LEU A 14 -9.25 6.32 3.00
C LEU A 14 -9.48 6.11 1.50
N ILE A 15 -10.69 6.34 1.00
CA ILE A 15 -10.98 6.28 -0.43
C ILE A 15 -10.17 7.34 -1.18
N ILE A 16 -10.13 8.58 -0.66
CA ILE A 16 -9.35 9.67 -1.26
C ILE A 16 -7.85 9.33 -1.23
N GLU A 17 -7.33 8.79 -0.12
CA GLU A 17 -5.93 8.37 0.03
C GLU A 17 -5.55 7.32 -1.03
N GLN A 18 -6.38 6.29 -1.23
CA GLN A 18 -6.15 5.26 -2.25
C GLN A 18 -6.23 5.82 -3.68
N PHE A 19 -7.19 6.69 -3.93
CA PHE A 19 -7.33 7.34 -5.23
C PHE A 19 -6.09 8.20 -5.56
N LEU A 20 -5.62 9.02 -4.60
CA LEU A 20 -4.40 9.81 -4.75
C LEU A 20 -3.17 8.94 -5.02
N ALA A 21 -3.05 7.80 -4.34
CA ALA A 21 -1.92 6.88 -4.55
C ALA A 21 -1.87 6.35 -5.98
N VAL A 22 -3.02 5.98 -6.56
CA VAL A 22 -3.10 5.53 -7.98
C VAL A 22 -2.75 6.67 -8.93
N MET A 23 -3.29 7.87 -8.71
CA MET A 23 -3.03 9.05 -9.56
C MET A 23 -1.57 9.44 -9.58
N VAL A 24 -0.90 9.36 -8.43
CA VAL A 24 0.53 9.70 -8.33
C VAL A 24 1.39 8.67 -9.05
N GLY A 25 1.10 7.39 -8.90
CA GLY A 25 1.81 6.35 -9.67
C GLY A 25 1.74 6.58 -11.18
N MET A 26 0.60 7.04 -11.69
CA MET A 26 0.47 7.42 -13.12
C MET A 26 1.28 8.67 -13.46
N ALA A 27 1.28 9.69 -12.60
CA ALA A 27 2.06 10.90 -12.81
C ALA A 27 3.57 10.62 -12.80
N ASP A 28 4.05 9.74 -11.93
CA ASP A 28 5.46 9.33 -11.87
C ASP A 28 5.90 8.68 -13.17
N ILE A 29 5.12 7.75 -13.72
CA ILE A 29 5.41 7.10 -15.01
C ILE A 29 5.47 8.14 -16.14
N MET A 30 4.52 9.09 -16.17
CA MET A 30 4.51 10.15 -17.18
C MET A 30 5.74 11.06 -17.09
N MET A 31 6.20 11.38 -15.89
CA MET A 31 7.40 12.21 -15.70
C MET A 31 8.69 11.48 -16.06
N VAL A 32 8.78 10.20 -15.68
CA VAL A 32 9.93 9.33 -16.04
C VAL A 32 10.02 9.16 -17.54
N SER A 33 8.89 9.06 -18.27
CA SER A 33 8.88 8.87 -19.72
C SER A 33 9.55 10.03 -20.47
N SER A 34 9.56 11.23 -19.91
CA SER A 34 10.28 12.38 -20.51
C SER A 34 11.81 12.25 -20.43
N ALA A 35 12.34 11.36 -19.58
CA ALA A 35 13.77 11.08 -19.46
C ALA A 35 14.26 9.95 -20.41
N GLY A 36 13.36 9.41 -21.25
CA GLY A 36 13.68 8.40 -22.26
C GLY A 36 13.25 6.98 -21.88
N GLU A 37 13.29 6.07 -22.87
CA GLU A 37 12.83 4.69 -22.71
C GLU A 37 13.69 3.88 -21.73
N ALA A 38 15.01 4.10 -21.74
CA ALA A 38 15.93 3.46 -20.80
C ALA A 38 15.61 3.83 -19.35
N ALA A 39 15.24 5.10 -19.10
CA ALA A 39 14.83 5.57 -17.77
C ALA A 39 13.54 4.89 -17.30
N VAL A 40 12.53 4.81 -18.15
CA VAL A 40 11.27 4.12 -17.85
C VAL A 40 11.50 2.66 -17.52
N SER A 41 12.31 1.97 -18.34
CA SER A 41 12.66 0.56 -18.15
C SER A 41 13.39 0.34 -16.83
N SER A 42 14.38 1.20 -16.51
CA SER A 42 15.14 1.15 -15.25
C SER A 42 14.25 1.27 -14.03
N VAL A 43 13.34 2.26 -14.03
CA VAL A 43 12.39 2.48 -12.93
C VAL A 43 11.41 1.32 -12.81
N ALA A 44 10.83 0.86 -13.93
CA ALA A 44 9.85 -0.22 -13.93
C ALA A 44 10.41 -1.53 -13.35
N LEU A 45 11.65 -1.91 -13.69
CA LEU A 45 12.30 -3.10 -13.15
C LEU A 45 12.46 -3.03 -11.62
N VAL A 46 12.93 -1.89 -11.13
CA VAL A 46 13.15 -1.71 -9.68
C VAL A 46 11.84 -1.58 -8.94
N ASP A 47 10.81 -0.99 -9.53
CA ASP A 47 9.50 -0.83 -8.89
C ASP A 47 8.81 -2.17 -8.64
N LEU A 48 9.07 -3.21 -9.42
CA LEU A 48 8.62 -4.57 -9.10
C LEU A 48 9.14 -5.02 -7.72
N ILE A 49 10.41 -4.73 -7.43
CA ILE A 49 11.04 -5.05 -6.14
C ILE A 49 10.54 -4.09 -5.05
N ASN A 50 10.46 -2.80 -5.34
CA ASN A 50 9.97 -1.79 -4.40
C ASN A 50 8.57 -2.09 -3.89
N VAL A 51 7.64 -2.46 -4.79
CA VAL A 51 6.25 -2.82 -4.43
C VAL A 51 6.23 -4.01 -3.47
N LEU A 52 7.04 -5.04 -3.72
CA LEU A 52 7.14 -6.19 -2.83
C LEU A 52 7.62 -5.78 -1.43
N ILE A 53 8.69 -4.98 -1.34
CA ILE A 53 9.27 -4.51 -0.08
C ILE A 53 8.29 -3.60 0.68
N ILE A 54 7.63 -2.68 -0.01
CA ILE A 54 6.64 -1.77 0.59
C ILE A 54 5.44 -2.56 1.12
N ASN A 55 5.00 -3.62 0.43
CA ASN A 55 3.94 -4.50 0.90
C ASN A 55 4.33 -5.26 2.17
N ILE A 56 5.59 -5.65 2.34
CA ILE A 56 6.08 -6.23 3.60
C ILE A 56 5.95 -5.21 4.74
N PHE A 57 6.36 -3.95 4.53
CA PHE A 57 6.20 -2.90 5.55
C PHE A 57 4.74 -2.61 5.87
N ALA A 58 3.87 -2.58 4.87
CA ALA A 58 2.44 -2.39 5.05
C ALA A 58 1.79 -3.54 5.84
N ALA A 59 2.22 -4.78 5.60
CA ALA A 59 1.75 -5.95 6.31
C ALA A 59 2.19 -5.94 7.80
N LEU A 60 3.45 -5.58 8.08
CA LEU A 60 3.92 -5.38 9.45
C LEU A 60 3.15 -4.26 10.15
N ALA A 61 2.91 -3.15 9.44
CA ALA A 61 2.11 -2.03 9.94
C ALA A 61 0.67 -2.45 10.26
N THR A 62 0.07 -3.33 9.45
CA THR A 62 -1.25 -3.92 9.70
C THR A 62 -1.26 -4.75 10.98
N GLY A 63 -0.22 -5.56 11.23
CA GLY A 63 -0.09 -6.32 12.48
C GLY A 63 -0.13 -5.41 13.70
N GLY A 64 0.62 -4.30 13.69
CA GLY A 64 0.60 -3.32 14.76
C GLY A 64 -0.71 -2.56 14.88
N ALA A 65 -1.35 -2.23 13.75
CA ALA A 65 -2.66 -1.58 13.74
C ALA A 65 -3.73 -2.45 14.42
N VAL A 66 -3.73 -3.76 14.17
CA VAL A 66 -4.66 -4.71 14.81
C VAL A 66 -4.46 -4.72 16.32
N VAL A 67 -3.22 -4.90 16.80
CA VAL A 67 -2.93 -4.94 18.25
C VAL A 67 -3.27 -3.61 18.91
N CYS A 68 -2.98 -2.49 18.26
CA CYS A 68 -3.32 -1.16 18.74
C CYS A 68 -4.85 -0.95 18.78
N ALA A 69 -5.58 -1.29 17.72
CA ALA A 69 -7.03 -1.15 17.64
C ALA A 69 -7.74 -1.99 18.72
N GLN A 70 -7.30 -3.24 18.95
CA GLN A 70 -7.80 -4.10 20.01
C GLN A 70 -7.54 -3.48 21.40
N SER A 71 -6.34 -2.95 21.63
CA SER A 71 -5.99 -2.30 22.91
C SER A 71 -6.83 -1.05 23.16
N ILE A 72 -7.13 -0.27 22.11
CA ILE A 72 -8.04 0.89 22.20
C ILE A 72 -9.46 0.42 22.52
N GLY A 73 -9.95 -0.62 21.85
CA GLY A 73 -11.28 -1.19 22.10
C GLY A 73 -11.44 -1.72 23.52
N ALA A 74 -10.39 -2.34 24.06
CA ALA A 74 -10.30 -2.79 25.46
C ALA A 74 -10.10 -1.63 26.46
N GLN A 75 -10.10 -0.37 26.04
CA GLN A 75 -9.83 0.82 26.84
C GLN A 75 -8.46 0.81 27.55
N ASN A 76 -7.53 -0.01 27.07
CA ASN A 76 -6.18 -0.10 27.61
C ASN A 76 -5.19 0.74 26.76
N LEU A 77 -5.22 2.06 26.99
CA LEU A 77 -4.38 3.01 26.26
C LEU A 77 -2.89 2.83 26.54
N GLU A 78 -2.52 2.31 27.71
CA GLU A 78 -1.12 2.03 28.03
C GLU A 78 -0.57 0.91 27.14
N ARG A 79 -1.35 -0.19 26.98
CA ARG A 79 -0.99 -1.27 26.04
C ARG A 79 -0.99 -0.78 24.61
N ALA A 80 -1.91 0.10 24.22
CA ALA A 80 -1.95 0.70 22.89
C ALA A 80 -0.69 1.54 22.60
N ASN A 81 -0.21 2.34 23.58
CA ASN A 81 1.02 3.11 23.46
C ASN A 81 2.25 2.20 23.35
N ARG A 82 2.30 1.11 24.14
CA ARG A 82 3.35 0.11 24.05
C ARG A 82 3.35 -0.57 22.68
N ALA A 83 2.20 -1.00 22.19
CA ALA A 83 2.05 -1.59 20.86
C ALA A 83 2.51 -0.63 19.74
N ALA A 84 2.20 0.66 19.86
CA ALA A 84 2.64 1.68 18.92
C ALA A 84 4.17 1.83 18.88
N ASN A 85 4.82 1.87 20.04
CA ASN A 85 6.29 1.93 20.10
C ASN A 85 6.93 0.65 19.54
N GLN A 86 6.41 -0.55 19.91
CA GLN A 86 6.94 -1.83 19.41
C GLN A 86 6.77 -1.94 17.89
N LEU A 87 5.65 -1.48 17.35
CA LEU A 87 5.44 -1.45 15.90
C LEU A 87 6.53 -0.63 15.20
N LEU A 88 6.79 0.58 15.69
CA LEU A 88 7.82 1.45 15.07
C LEU A 88 9.21 0.84 15.17
N TYR A 89 9.54 0.15 16.26
CA TYR A 89 10.83 -0.59 16.36
C TYR A 89 10.90 -1.71 15.31
N ILE A 90 9.82 -2.52 15.17
CA ILE A 90 9.77 -3.63 14.20
C ILE A 90 9.92 -3.11 12.77
N VAL A 91 9.11 -2.13 12.36
CA VAL A 91 9.13 -1.65 10.96
C VAL A 91 10.44 -0.94 10.65
N THR A 92 11.02 -0.20 11.61
CA THR A 92 12.31 0.47 11.42
C THR A 92 13.45 -0.54 11.33
N ALA A 93 13.50 -1.53 12.23
CA ALA A 93 14.51 -2.57 12.21
C ALA A 93 14.45 -3.42 10.95
N ALA A 94 13.24 -3.83 10.54
CA ALA A 94 13.03 -4.57 9.29
C ALA A 94 13.47 -3.75 8.07
N ALA A 95 13.12 -2.46 8.03
CA ALA A 95 13.49 -1.58 6.92
C ALA A 95 14.98 -1.31 6.85
N LEU A 96 15.65 -1.11 7.99
CA LEU A 96 17.11 -0.98 8.05
C LEU A 96 17.81 -2.26 7.62
N GLY A 97 17.32 -3.42 8.06
CA GLY A 97 17.85 -4.73 7.64
C GLY A 97 17.72 -4.94 6.13
N ILE A 98 16.57 -4.66 5.56
CA ILE A 98 16.33 -4.76 4.11
C ILE A 98 17.16 -3.73 3.35
N MET A 99 17.25 -2.48 3.83
CA MET A 99 18.09 -1.45 3.23
C MET A 99 19.56 -1.90 3.15
N VAL A 100 20.10 -2.40 4.25
CA VAL A 100 21.49 -2.91 4.30
C VAL A 100 21.68 -4.07 3.33
N LEU A 101 20.77 -5.04 3.34
CA LEU A 101 20.79 -6.19 2.43
C LEU A 101 20.80 -5.73 0.95
N VAL A 102 19.90 -4.80 0.59
CA VAL A 102 19.82 -4.27 -0.77
C VAL A 102 21.11 -3.53 -1.16
N LEU A 103 21.64 -2.68 -0.29
CA LEU A 103 22.88 -1.94 -0.58
C LEU A 103 24.08 -2.85 -0.81
N PHE A 104 24.19 -3.97 -0.08
CA PHE A 104 25.26 -4.95 -0.28
C PHE A 104 25.01 -5.85 -1.49
N CYS A 105 23.76 -6.27 -1.75
CA CYS A 105 23.45 -7.27 -2.76
C CYS A 105 22.92 -6.67 -4.07
N LYS A 106 22.84 -5.34 -4.21
CA LYS A 106 22.20 -4.63 -5.34
C LYS A 106 22.58 -5.16 -6.73
N ALA A 107 23.88 -5.27 -6.99
CA ALA A 107 24.37 -5.72 -8.30
C ALA A 107 24.08 -7.21 -8.55
N GLY A 108 24.25 -8.06 -7.53
CA GLY A 108 23.94 -9.49 -7.61
C GLY A 108 22.44 -9.74 -7.75
N LEU A 109 21.62 -9.01 -7.01
CA LEU A 109 20.16 -9.15 -7.07
C LEU A 109 19.59 -8.70 -8.42
N LEU A 110 19.99 -7.52 -8.91
CA LEU A 110 19.55 -7.02 -10.20
C LEU A 110 20.11 -7.86 -11.35
N GLY A 111 21.39 -8.30 -11.27
CA GLY A 111 22.00 -9.19 -12.25
C GLY A 111 21.32 -10.56 -12.31
N LEU A 112 20.90 -11.13 -11.17
CA LEU A 112 20.17 -12.40 -11.12
C LEU A 112 18.77 -12.29 -11.72
N LEU A 113 18.07 -11.19 -11.44
CA LEU A 113 16.68 -11.00 -11.88
C LEU A 113 16.59 -10.47 -13.31
N PHE A 114 17.52 -9.59 -13.72
CA PHE A 114 17.44 -8.80 -14.94
C PHE A 114 18.76 -8.76 -15.73
N GLY A 115 19.60 -9.78 -15.62
CA GLY A 115 20.96 -9.79 -16.17
C GLY A 115 21.08 -9.71 -17.71
N GLN A 116 19.95 -9.74 -18.44
CA GLN A 116 19.91 -9.65 -19.90
C GLN A 116 19.46 -8.28 -20.44
N VAL A 117 19.34 -7.27 -19.58
CA VAL A 117 18.95 -5.93 -20.03
C VAL A 117 20.17 -5.13 -20.51
N GLU A 118 19.90 -4.08 -21.29
CA GLU A 118 20.94 -3.18 -21.80
C GLU A 118 21.74 -2.53 -20.65
N PRO A 119 23.06 -2.28 -20.86
CA PRO A 119 23.91 -1.71 -19.81
C PRO A 119 23.40 -0.38 -19.25
N GLU A 120 22.85 0.49 -20.09
CA GLU A 120 22.28 1.78 -19.69
C GLU A 120 21.08 1.61 -18.77
N VAL A 121 20.19 0.65 -19.07
CA VAL A 121 19.03 0.31 -18.22
C VAL A 121 19.50 -0.24 -16.88
N MET A 122 20.54 -1.09 -16.88
CA MET A 122 21.10 -1.66 -15.65
C MET A 122 21.72 -0.58 -14.75
N GLU A 123 22.47 0.37 -15.31
CA GLU A 123 23.08 1.47 -14.57
C GLU A 123 22.01 2.38 -13.93
N GLY A 124 20.99 2.73 -14.71
CA GLY A 124 19.82 3.47 -14.23
C GLY A 124 19.09 2.71 -13.12
N ALA A 125 18.87 1.40 -13.28
CA ALA A 125 18.23 0.55 -12.29
C ALA A 125 19.03 0.47 -10.99
N VAL A 126 20.36 0.32 -11.03
CA VAL A 126 21.22 0.32 -9.85
C VAL A 126 21.13 1.66 -9.11
N THR A 127 21.18 2.77 -9.84
CA THR A 127 21.09 4.12 -9.27
C THR A 127 19.72 4.33 -8.58
N TYR A 128 18.64 4.00 -9.26
CA TYR A 128 17.28 4.11 -8.71
C TYR A 128 17.08 3.22 -7.49
N PHE A 129 17.60 1.99 -7.53
CA PHE A 129 17.46 1.01 -6.45
C PHE A 129 18.20 1.43 -5.18
N VAL A 130 19.43 1.98 -5.33
CA VAL A 130 20.20 2.48 -4.17
C VAL A 130 19.48 3.62 -3.48
N ILE A 131 19.01 4.63 -4.24
CA ILE A 131 18.31 5.78 -3.66
C ILE A 131 16.96 5.34 -3.07
N SER A 132 16.24 4.44 -3.74
CA SER A 132 15.01 3.85 -3.21
C SER A 132 15.25 3.10 -1.90
N ALA A 133 16.33 2.31 -1.81
CA ALA A 133 16.69 1.59 -0.59
C ALA A 133 16.94 2.54 0.60
N LEU A 134 17.60 3.68 0.39
CA LEU A 134 17.78 4.71 1.41
C LEU A 134 16.44 5.29 1.91
N SER A 135 15.38 5.20 1.12
CA SER A 135 14.04 5.66 1.50
C SER A 135 13.24 4.65 2.33
N TYR A 136 13.65 3.37 2.38
CA TYR A 136 12.88 2.31 3.05
C TYR A 136 12.59 2.56 4.53
N PRO A 137 13.54 3.02 5.37
CA PRO A 137 13.25 3.32 6.77
C PRO A 137 12.15 4.38 6.91
N PHE A 138 12.15 5.38 6.05
CA PHE A 138 11.18 6.47 6.11
C PHE A 138 9.78 6.02 5.66
N ILE A 139 9.66 5.27 4.55
CA ILE A 139 8.36 4.75 4.10
C ILE A 139 7.80 3.70 5.07
N ALA A 140 8.66 2.90 5.72
CA ALA A 140 8.24 1.95 6.74
C ALA A 140 7.68 2.65 7.98
N VAL A 141 8.36 3.68 8.48
CA VAL A 141 7.89 4.53 9.58
C VAL A 141 6.59 5.23 9.21
N TYR A 142 6.50 5.81 8.01
CA TYR A 142 5.27 6.41 7.49
C TYR A 142 4.10 5.41 7.52
N ASN A 143 4.28 4.20 6.97
CA ASN A 143 3.26 3.16 6.95
C ASN A 143 2.83 2.74 8.37
N GLY A 144 3.78 2.57 9.29
CA GLY A 144 3.50 2.27 10.70
C GLY A 144 2.68 3.36 11.36
N CYS A 145 3.09 4.62 11.22
CA CYS A 145 2.37 5.77 11.78
C CYS A 145 0.98 5.95 11.18
N ALA A 146 0.84 5.80 9.85
CA ALA A 146 -0.44 5.87 9.17
C ALA A 146 -1.40 4.77 9.65
N ALA A 147 -0.89 3.56 9.84
CA ALA A 147 -1.66 2.44 10.37
C ALA A 147 -2.14 2.71 11.82
N LEU A 148 -1.30 3.30 12.67
CA LEU A 148 -1.67 3.70 14.03
C LEU A 148 -2.73 4.81 14.05
N LEU A 149 -2.59 5.84 13.21
CA LEU A 149 -3.59 6.90 13.08
C LEU A 149 -4.94 6.35 12.61
N ARG A 150 -4.93 5.43 11.66
CA ARG A 150 -6.14 4.72 11.21
C ARG A 150 -6.74 3.87 12.33
N ALA A 151 -5.93 3.14 13.10
CA ALA A 151 -6.39 2.34 14.24
C ALA A 151 -7.09 3.19 15.32
N MET A 152 -6.70 4.46 15.46
CA MET A 152 -7.38 5.46 16.33
C MET A 152 -8.63 6.08 15.69
N GLY A 153 -8.97 5.73 14.45
CA GLY A 153 -10.07 6.34 13.69
C GLY A 153 -9.74 7.69 13.05
N ASN A 154 -8.48 8.12 13.05
CA ASN A 154 -8.03 9.40 12.47
C ASN A 154 -7.43 9.22 11.07
N SER A 155 -8.21 8.71 10.13
CA SER A 155 -7.79 8.55 8.73
C SER A 155 -7.61 9.89 7.99
N LYS A 156 -8.23 10.98 8.47
CA LYS A 156 -8.04 12.30 7.88
C LYS A 156 -6.59 12.77 7.98
N ALA A 157 -5.93 12.54 9.12
CA ALA A 157 -4.53 12.90 9.29
C ALA A 157 -3.63 12.09 8.35
N SER A 158 -3.84 10.77 8.23
CA SER A 158 -3.14 9.90 7.28
C SER A 158 -3.31 10.40 5.84
N MET A 159 -4.55 10.66 5.42
CA MET A 159 -4.84 11.19 4.07
C MET A 159 -4.14 12.54 3.81
N CYS A 160 -4.16 13.49 4.75
CA CYS A 160 -3.52 14.79 4.55
C CYS A 160 -2.00 14.68 4.38
N VAL A 161 -1.33 13.83 5.18
CA VAL A 161 0.11 13.62 5.03
C VAL A 161 0.42 12.84 3.75
N SER A 162 -0.42 11.88 3.36
CA SER A 162 -0.30 11.20 2.06
C SER A 162 -0.42 12.18 0.90
N ALA A 163 -1.42 13.05 0.92
CA ALA A 163 -1.59 14.09 -0.11
C ALA A 163 -0.39 15.05 -0.17
N TYR A 164 0.16 15.45 0.99
CA TYR A 164 1.37 16.28 1.05
C TYR A 164 2.59 15.54 0.46
N MET A 165 2.82 14.28 0.87
CA MET A 165 3.91 13.44 0.36
C MET A 165 3.83 13.32 -1.17
N ASN A 166 2.65 13.02 -1.67
CA ASN A 166 2.40 12.86 -3.10
C ASN A 166 2.57 14.18 -3.87
N GLY A 167 2.06 15.29 -3.34
CA GLY A 167 2.25 16.61 -3.94
C GLY A 167 3.71 17.04 -3.96
N GLN A 168 4.45 16.80 -2.88
CA GLN A 168 5.88 17.05 -2.81
C GLN A 168 6.66 16.16 -3.79
N ASN A 169 6.27 14.90 -3.94
CA ASN A 169 6.89 13.96 -4.89
C ASN A 169 6.72 14.46 -6.34
N ILE A 170 5.49 14.81 -6.74
CA ILE A 170 5.22 15.37 -8.08
C ILE A 170 6.01 16.67 -8.33
N ALA A 171 5.99 17.59 -7.37
CA ALA A 171 6.74 18.85 -7.49
C ALA A 171 8.25 18.62 -7.56
N GLY A 172 8.77 17.69 -6.73
CA GLY A 172 10.16 17.29 -6.74
C GLY A 172 10.58 16.63 -8.06
N ASN A 173 9.76 15.71 -8.57
CA ASN A 173 9.99 15.09 -9.89
C ASN A 173 10.07 16.16 -10.97
N ALA A 174 9.14 17.12 -10.98
CA ALA A 174 9.15 18.21 -11.96
C ALA A 174 10.45 19.03 -11.88
N VAL A 175 10.92 19.35 -10.68
CA VAL A 175 12.16 20.12 -10.48
C VAL A 175 13.39 19.28 -10.86
N PHE A 176 13.52 18.06 -10.36
CA PHE A 176 14.73 17.26 -10.59
C PHE A 176 14.84 16.75 -12.02
N VAL A 177 13.71 16.42 -12.67
CA VAL A 177 13.72 15.90 -14.05
C VAL A 177 13.81 17.05 -15.05
N PHE A 178 12.99 18.11 -14.94
CA PHE A 178 12.89 19.14 -15.97
C PHE A 178 13.86 20.32 -15.77
N VAL A 179 14.20 20.65 -14.49
CA VAL A 179 15.12 21.79 -14.22
C VAL A 179 16.55 21.31 -14.05
N PHE A 180 16.77 20.26 -13.26
CA PHE A 180 18.12 19.74 -13.00
C PHE A 180 18.55 18.62 -13.96
N HIS A 181 17.69 18.14 -14.84
CA HIS A 181 17.95 17.09 -15.84
C HIS A 181 18.59 15.81 -15.25
N GLN A 182 18.21 15.44 -14.01
CA GLN A 182 18.79 14.30 -13.32
C GLN A 182 18.17 12.95 -13.69
N GLY A 183 17.19 12.90 -14.62
CA GLY A 183 16.60 11.66 -15.11
C GLY A 183 16.12 10.73 -13.98
N VAL A 184 16.56 9.48 -14.03
CA VAL A 184 16.20 8.43 -13.07
C VAL A 184 16.58 8.79 -11.63
N ALA A 185 17.78 9.36 -11.43
CA ALA A 185 18.24 9.76 -10.09
C ALA A 185 17.36 10.84 -9.48
N GLY A 186 16.89 11.78 -10.31
CA GLY A 186 16.00 12.88 -9.89
C GLY A 186 14.67 12.36 -9.33
N VAL A 187 14.05 11.40 -10.00
CA VAL A 187 12.80 10.76 -9.55
C VAL A 187 13.00 10.02 -8.23
N ALA A 188 14.11 9.28 -8.11
CA ALA A 188 14.45 8.58 -6.88
C ALA A 188 14.68 9.53 -5.70
N LEU A 189 15.42 10.65 -5.92
CA LEU A 189 15.67 11.68 -4.91
C LEU A 189 14.38 12.38 -4.47
N SER A 190 13.50 12.69 -5.40
CA SER A 190 12.19 13.26 -5.08
C SER A 190 11.39 12.32 -4.17
N SER A 191 11.36 11.03 -4.49
CA SER A 191 10.71 10.01 -3.67
C SER A 191 11.36 9.87 -2.29
N LEU A 192 12.67 9.92 -2.19
CA LEU A 192 13.39 9.90 -0.91
C LEU A 192 13.00 11.12 -0.05
N LEU A 193 13.08 12.33 -0.59
CA LEU A 193 12.79 13.56 0.16
C LEU A 193 11.34 13.64 0.62
N SER A 194 10.39 13.25 -0.25
CA SER A 194 8.96 13.22 0.10
C SER A 194 8.67 12.20 1.22
N ARG A 195 9.31 11.04 1.21
CA ARG A 195 9.18 10.01 2.26
C ARG A 195 9.81 10.44 3.58
N ILE A 196 10.95 11.13 3.55
CA ILE A 196 11.57 11.73 4.76
C ILE A 196 10.61 12.73 5.40
N ALA A 197 10.10 13.68 4.61
CA ALA A 197 9.18 14.69 5.11
C ALA A 197 7.88 14.08 5.65
N ALA A 198 7.30 13.12 4.94
CA ALA A 198 6.09 12.43 5.37
C ALA A 198 6.30 11.65 6.67
N ALA A 199 7.41 10.91 6.83
CA ALA A 199 7.75 10.20 8.06
C ALA A 199 7.90 11.17 9.24
N GLY A 200 8.60 12.30 9.05
CA GLY A 200 8.75 13.33 10.06
C GLY A 200 7.42 13.93 10.50
N LEU A 201 6.54 14.28 9.54
CA LEU A 201 5.19 14.79 9.83
C LEU A 201 4.33 13.77 10.58
N MET A 202 4.37 12.51 10.18
CA MET A 202 3.62 11.44 10.84
C MET A 202 4.08 11.23 12.29
N LEU A 203 5.40 11.20 12.53
CA LEU A 203 5.94 11.11 13.89
C LEU A 203 5.56 12.32 14.74
N ALA A 204 5.62 13.51 14.19
CA ALA A 204 5.21 14.74 14.88
C ALA A 204 3.72 14.70 15.25
N LEU A 205 2.86 14.22 14.34
CA LEU A 205 1.43 14.05 14.63
C LEU A 205 1.19 13.03 15.74
N LEU A 206 1.89 11.88 15.74
CA LEU A 206 1.74 10.86 16.77
C LEU A 206 2.31 11.28 18.14
N HIS A 207 3.30 12.17 18.15
CA HIS A 207 3.82 12.75 19.40
C HIS A 207 2.84 13.78 20.01
N GLY A 208 1.93 14.33 19.20
CA GLY A 208 0.99 15.36 19.61
C GLY A 208 0.03 14.92 20.72
N ARG A 209 -0.25 15.84 21.66
CA ARG A 209 -1.10 15.59 22.85
C ARG A 209 -2.57 15.33 22.54
N ARG A 210 -3.01 15.50 21.29
CA ARG A 210 -4.42 15.36 20.86
C ARG A 210 -4.82 13.91 20.55
N ASN A 211 -3.87 13.02 20.37
CA ASN A 211 -4.15 11.62 20.05
C ASN A 211 -4.30 10.77 21.31
N PRO A 212 -5.25 9.82 21.35
CA PRO A 212 -5.41 8.89 22.46
C PRO A 212 -4.19 7.98 22.63
N VAL A 213 -3.58 7.54 21.51
CA VAL A 213 -2.34 6.78 21.49
C VAL A 213 -1.20 7.70 21.08
N ARG A 214 -0.12 7.66 21.85
CA ARG A 214 1.06 8.51 21.64
C ARG A 214 2.31 7.66 21.56
N VAL A 215 3.16 8.06 20.67
CA VAL A 215 4.51 7.52 20.58
C VAL A 215 5.42 8.42 21.40
N SER A 216 5.93 7.90 22.52
CA SER A 216 6.82 8.66 23.41
C SER A 216 7.98 7.79 23.87
N GLY A 217 9.14 8.41 24.04
CA GLY A 217 10.30 7.71 24.56
C GLY A 217 10.91 6.66 23.61
N LEU A 218 10.74 6.80 22.30
CA LEU A 218 11.33 5.91 21.30
C LEU A 218 12.83 5.67 21.50
N LEU A 219 13.56 6.67 21.95
CA LEU A 219 15.00 6.56 22.22
C LEU A 219 15.34 5.75 23.49
N ARG A 220 14.35 5.40 24.30
CA ARG A 220 14.59 4.59 25.54
C ARG A 220 14.52 3.09 25.30
N PHE A 221 14.47 2.62 24.07
CA PHE A 221 14.51 1.24 23.60
C PHE A 221 14.00 0.20 24.62
N ARG A 222 12.70 0.26 24.96
CA ARG A 222 12.07 -0.74 25.79
C ARG A 222 11.43 -1.82 24.91
N PHE A 223 12.07 -2.98 24.86
CA PHE A 223 11.55 -4.12 24.11
C PHE A 223 10.56 -4.92 24.95
N GLU A 224 9.38 -5.17 24.39
CA GLU A 224 8.36 -6.04 24.97
C GLU A 224 8.12 -7.25 24.06
N PRO A 225 8.82 -8.38 24.28
CA PRO A 225 8.78 -9.53 23.37
C PRO A 225 7.39 -10.08 23.13
N ALA A 226 6.52 -10.05 24.15
CA ALA A 226 5.14 -10.55 24.02
C ALA A 226 4.30 -9.72 23.04
N VAL A 227 4.44 -8.38 23.08
CA VAL A 227 3.72 -7.47 22.17
C VAL A 227 4.33 -7.57 20.77
N MET A 228 5.65 -7.63 20.66
CA MET A 228 6.34 -7.82 19.38
C MET A 228 5.92 -9.13 18.71
N ALA A 229 5.87 -10.22 19.46
CA ALA A 229 5.43 -11.52 18.95
C ALA A 229 3.98 -11.47 18.43
N GLN A 230 3.08 -10.75 19.12
CA GLN A 230 1.70 -10.56 18.64
C GLN A 230 1.65 -9.81 17.31
N ILE A 231 2.43 -8.72 17.18
CA ILE A 231 2.50 -7.93 15.96
C ILE A 231 3.04 -8.77 14.80
N LEU A 232 4.14 -9.49 15.03
CA LEU A 232 4.79 -10.33 14.02
C LEU A 232 3.92 -11.53 13.61
N ARG A 233 3.18 -12.12 14.56
CA ARG A 233 2.28 -13.24 14.29
C ARG A 233 1.14 -12.88 13.33
N ILE A 234 0.77 -11.60 13.27
CA ILE A 234 -0.22 -11.09 12.32
C ILE A 234 0.48 -10.58 11.06
N GLY A 235 1.52 -9.75 11.23
CA GLY A 235 2.19 -9.06 10.14
C GLY A 235 2.95 -10.01 9.21
N VAL A 236 3.65 -11.01 9.74
CA VAL A 236 4.47 -11.92 8.91
C VAL A 236 3.60 -12.78 7.98
N PRO A 237 2.55 -13.48 8.45
CA PRO A 237 1.68 -14.23 7.53
C PRO A 237 1.01 -13.36 6.49
N ASN A 238 0.53 -12.17 6.88
CA ASN A 238 -0.06 -11.21 5.94
C ASN A 238 0.97 -10.72 4.90
N GLY A 239 2.22 -10.50 5.32
CA GLY A 239 3.32 -10.15 4.42
C GLY A 239 3.66 -11.26 3.44
N LEU A 240 3.69 -12.50 3.88
CA LEU A 240 3.91 -13.67 3.02
C LEU A 240 2.77 -13.84 2.01
N GLU A 241 1.51 -13.73 2.45
CA GLU A 241 0.33 -13.80 1.58
C GLU A 241 0.41 -12.75 0.46
N ASN A 242 0.64 -11.49 0.82
CA ASN A 242 0.79 -10.40 -0.16
C ASN A 242 1.99 -10.61 -1.10
N SER A 243 3.10 -11.16 -0.59
CA SER A 243 4.29 -11.45 -1.39
C SER A 243 4.02 -12.57 -2.39
N PHE A 244 3.38 -13.66 -1.99
CA PHE A 244 2.99 -14.74 -2.90
C PHE A 244 2.00 -14.28 -3.95
N PHE A 245 1.03 -13.44 -3.57
CA PHE A 245 0.10 -12.84 -4.52
C PHE A 245 0.83 -11.98 -5.57
N GLN A 246 1.77 -11.14 -5.14
CA GLN A 246 2.54 -10.30 -6.04
C GLN A 246 3.45 -11.12 -6.97
N LEU A 247 4.11 -12.16 -6.44
CA LEU A 247 4.89 -13.09 -7.27
C LEU A 247 4.01 -13.80 -8.30
N GLY A 248 2.81 -14.25 -7.89
CA GLY A 248 1.84 -14.85 -8.82
C GLY A 248 1.45 -13.89 -9.96
N ARG A 249 1.26 -12.60 -9.67
CA ARG A 249 1.00 -11.58 -10.69
C ARG A 249 2.17 -11.43 -11.68
N VAL A 250 3.40 -11.39 -11.16
CA VAL A 250 4.60 -11.29 -12.03
C VAL A 250 4.72 -12.51 -12.95
N LEU A 251 4.52 -13.73 -12.42
CA LEU A 251 4.53 -14.95 -13.22
C LEU A 251 3.42 -14.96 -14.28
N LEU A 252 2.24 -14.46 -13.95
CA LEU A 252 1.12 -14.33 -14.89
C LEU A 252 1.47 -13.36 -16.02
N VAL A 253 2.06 -12.21 -15.72
CA VAL A 253 2.50 -11.24 -16.74
C VAL A 253 3.59 -11.85 -17.64
N SER A 254 4.53 -12.59 -17.05
CA SER A 254 5.55 -13.33 -17.81
C SER A 254 4.92 -14.36 -18.76
N LEU A 255 3.91 -15.09 -18.30
CA LEU A 255 3.17 -16.02 -19.17
C LEU A 255 2.43 -15.28 -20.29
N ILE A 256 1.74 -14.16 -19.98
CA ILE A 256 1.02 -13.37 -20.99
C ILE A 256 1.97 -12.84 -22.06
N SER A 257 3.19 -12.47 -21.69
CA SER A 257 4.18 -11.96 -22.64
C SER A 257 4.57 -12.99 -23.74
N THR A 258 4.37 -14.29 -23.46
CA THR A 258 4.62 -15.34 -24.46
C THR A 258 3.55 -15.41 -25.56
N PHE A 259 2.38 -14.80 -25.36
CA PHE A 259 1.30 -14.78 -26.35
C PHE A 259 1.45 -13.66 -27.40
N GLY A 260 2.29 -12.66 -27.11
CA GLY A 260 2.64 -11.60 -28.06
C GLY A 260 2.47 -10.18 -27.48
N THR A 261 2.86 -9.20 -28.30
CA THR A 261 2.88 -7.80 -27.91
C THR A 261 1.49 -7.20 -27.71
N ALA A 262 0.52 -7.59 -28.54
CA ALA A 262 -0.86 -7.10 -28.45
C ALA A 262 -1.52 -7.53 -27.13
N GLN A 263 -1.34 -8.80 -26.72
CA GLN A 263 -1.87 -9.34 -25.47
C GLN A 263 -1.19 -8.72 -24.25
N THR A 264 0.13 -8.52 -24.31
CA THR A 264 0.89 -7.87 -23.23
C THR A 264 0.46 -6.41 -23.04
N ALA A 265 0.31 -5.66 -24.13
CA ALA A 265 -0.17 -4.29 -24.10
C ALA A 265 -1.62 -4.21 -23.58
N ALA A 266 -2.50 -5.11 -24.02
CA ALA A 266 -3.87 -5.21 -23.55
C ALA A 266 -3.94 -5.48 -22.04
N ASN A 267 -3.12 -6.41 -21.53
CA ASN A 267 -3.03 -6.71 -20.10
C ASN A 267 -2.53 -5.52 -19.28
N ALA A 268 -1.55 -4.76 -19.80
CA ALA A 268 -1.07 -3.56 -19.12
C ALA A 268 -2.17 -2.49 -18.98
N VAL A 269 -2.93 -2.25 -20.04
CA VAL A 269 -4.08 -1.33 -20.01
C VAL A 269 -5.17 -1.83 -19.06
N ALA A 270 -5.48 -3.14 -19.10
CA ALA A 270 -6.47 -3.74 -18.21
C ALA A 270 -6.05 -3.56 -16.73
N ASN A 271 -4.81 -3.87 -16.37
CA ASN A 271 -4.31 -3.69 -15.00
C ASN A 271 -4.41 -2.23 -14.51
N ASN A 272 -4.16 -1.25 -15.39
CA ASN A 272 -4.31 0.16 -15.04
C ASN A 272 -5.76 0.51 -14.68
N ILE A 273 -6.73 0.04 -15.46
CA ILE A 273 -8.16 0.29 -15.23
C ILE A 273 -8.65 -0.47 -14.00
N ASP A 274 -8.21 -1.71 -13.81
CA ASP A 274 -8.55 -2.55 -12.66
C ASP A 274 -8.11 -1.93 -11.33
N ASN A 275 -6.96 -1.26 -11.30
CA ASN A 275 -6.48 -0.56 -10.10
C ASN A 275 -7.49 0.49 -9.60
N PHE A 276 -8.24 1.16 -10.50
CA PHE A 276 -9.33 2.05 -10.09
C PHE A 276 -10.52 1.26 -9.55
N GLY A 277 -10.89 0.16 -10.21
CA GLY A 277 -12.05 -0.66 -9.83
C GLY A 277 -11.99 -1.22 -8.42
N VAL A 278 -10.78 -1.44 -7.88
CA VAL A 278 -10.56 -2.04 -6.56
C VAL A 278 -10.35 -1.02 -5.43
N ILE A 279 -10.23 0.27 -5.72
CA ILE A 279 -10.03 1.34 -4.72
C ILE A 279 -11.02 1.27 -3.55
N PRO A 280 -12.34 1.14 -3.75
CA PRO A 280 -13.28 1.08 -2.64
C PRO A 280 -13.04 -0.13 -1.74
N GLY A 281 -12.70 -1.28 -2.35
CA GLY A 281 -12.41 -2.52 -1.62
C GLY A 281 -11.18 -2.39 -0.72
N GLN A 282 -10.11 -1.78 -1.21
CA GLN A 282 -8.89 -1.52 -0.43
C GLN A 282 -9.16 -0.56 0.73
N ALA A 283 -9.82 0.56 0.47
CA ALA A 283 -10.15 1.56 1.50
C ALA A 283 -11.04 0.98 2.61
N LEU A 284 -12.07 0.20 2.22
CA LEU A 284 -12.97 -0.44 3.18
C LEU A 284 -12.30 -1.60 3.94
N GLY A 285 -11.34 -2.29 3.32
CA GLY A 285 -10.49 -3.26 3.99
C GLY A 285 -9.68 -2.63 5.14
N LEU A 286 -9.06 -1.48 4.91
CA LEU A 286 -8.36 -0.72 5.95
C LEU A 286 -9.31 -0.23 7.07
N ALA A 287 -10.52 0.23 6.70
CA ALA A 287 -11.53 0.62 7.68
C ALA A 287 -12.02 -0.58 8.52
N LEU A 288 -12.12 -1.75 7.91
CA LEU A 288 -12.54 -2.98 8.57
C LEU A 288 -11.55 -3.38 9.68
N ILE A 289 -10.25 -3.30 9.43
CA ILE A 289 -9.21 -3.56 10.43
C ILE A 289 -9.42 -2.68 11.68
N THR A 290 -9.68 -1.40 11.48
CA THR A 290 -9.90 -0.46 12.58
C THR A 290 -11.18 -0.75 13.35
N VAL A 291 -12.30 -0.89 12.63
CA VAL A 291 -13.63 -1.02 13.25
C VAL A 291 -13.76 -2.38 13.95
N VAL A 292 -13.41 -3.46 13.27
CA VAL A 292 -13.46 -4.81 13.83
C VAL A 292 -12.45 -4.96 14.97
N GLY A 293 -11.23 -4.41 14.79
CA GLY A 293 -10.21 -4.42 15.84
C GLY A 293 -10.68 -3.83 17.16
N GLN A 294 -11.29 -2.67 17.11
CA GLN A 294 -11.83 -2.04 18.33
C GLN A 294 -13.02 -2.81 18.90
N CYS A 295 -13.90 -3.38 18.08
CA CYS A 295 -15.03 -4.19 18.56
C CYS A 295 -14.55 -5.49 19.22
N VAL A 296 -13.56 -6.16 18.64
CA VAL A 296 -12.94 -7.36 19.23
C VAL A 296 -12.27 -7.03 20.56
N GLY A 297 -11.52 -5.93 20.62
CA GLY A 297 -10.92 -5.46 21.87
C GLY A 297 -11.91 -5.13 22.96
N ALA A 298 -13.10 -4.65 22.60
CA ALA A 298 -14.21 -4.40 23.52
C ALA A 298 -14.98 -5.68 23.94
N GLY A 299 -14.68 -6.83 23.32
CA GLY A 299 -15.41 -8.08 23.57
C GLY A 299 -16.83 -8.11 22.98
N ASP A 300 -17.20 -7.16 22.12
CA ASP A 300 -18.55 -7.02 21.57
C ASP A 300 -18.67 -7.74 20.21
N TRP A 301 -18.90 -9.05 20.26
CA TRP A 301 -18.99 -9.92 19.10
C TRP A 301 -20.19 -9.66 18.21
N ASP A 302 -21.28 -9.14 18.76
CA ASP A 302 -22.48 -8.76 18.00
C ASP A 302 -22.16 -7.57 17.09
N GLN A 303 -21.44 -6.59 17.62
CA GLN A 303 -20.95 -5.49 16.79
C GLN A 303 -19.91 -5.93 15.77
N VAL A 304 -18.99 -6.84 16.10
CA VAL A 304 -18.05 -7.43 15.14
C VAL A 304 -18.81 -7.99 13.92
N ARG A 305 -19.81 -8.85 14.18
CA ARG A 305 -20.62 -9.46 13.11
C ARG A 305 -21.40 -8.40 12.32
N SER A 306 -22.01 -7.45 13.01
CA SER A 306 -22.84 -6.39 12.40
C SER A 306 -22.00 -5.47 11.51
N TYR A 307 -20.85 -4.96 12.01
CA TYR A 307 -20.00 -4.06 11.22
C TYR A 307 -19.31 -4.80 10.07
N THR A 308 -18.87 -6.04 10.26
CA THR A 308 -18.30 -6.85 9.16
C THR A 308 -19.31 -7.00 8.02
N LYS A 309 -20.54 -7.43 8.32
CA LYS A 309 -21.60 -7.55 7.31
C LYS A 309 -21.89 -6.20 6.63
N ARG A 310 -21.97 -5.12 7.41
CA ARG A 310 -22.28 -3.78 6.89
C ARG A 310 -21.16 -3.25 6.00
N LEU A 311 -19.89 -3.38 6.40
CA LEU A 311 -18.77 -2.88 5.62
C LEU A 311 -18.55 -3.73 4.37
N VAL A 312 -18.69 -5.06 4.44
CA VAL A 312 -18.64 -5.93 3.26
C VAL A 312 -19.79 -5.59 2.28
N LYS A 313 -21.02 -5.38 2.78
CA LYS A 313 -22.13 -4.93 1.92
C LYS A 313 -21.84 -3.58 1.26
N LEU A 314 -21.25 -2.64 2.02
CA LEU A 314 -20.85 -1.33 1.48
C LEU A 314 -19.74 -1.49 0.42
N THR A 315 -18.79 -2.41 0.63
CA THR A 315 -17.76 -2.74 -0.36
C THR A 315 -18.40 -3.23 -1.65
N TYR A 316 -19.37 -4.16 -1.57
CA TYR A 316 -20.11 -4.62 -2.75
C TYR A 316 -20.77 -3.45 -3.49
N LEU A 317 -21.51 -2.60 -2.78
CA LEU A 317 -22.21 -1.48 -3.40
C LEU A 317 -21.26 -0.49 -4.08
N CYS A 318 -20.14 -0.14 -3.42
CA CYS A 318 -19.17 0.79 -3.98
C CYS A 318 -18.39 0.16 -5.15
N THR A 319 -17.98 -1.11 -5.03
CA THR A 319 -17.26 -1.83 -6.09
C THR A 319 -18.18 -2.04 -7.31
N TRP A 320 -19.43 -2.41 -7.11
CA TRP A 320 -20.38 -2.54 -8.20
C TRP A 320 -20.62 -1.20 -8.89
N GLY A 321 -20.88 -0.14 -8.13
CA GLY A 321 -21.12 1.20 -8.69
C GLY A 321 -19.92 1.69 -9.53
N LEU A 322 -18.70 1.55 -8.99
CA LEU A 322 -17.52 2.01 -9.69
C LEU A 322 -17.18 1.14 -10.91
N ASN A 323 -17.20 -0.20 -10.77
CA ASN A 323 -16.92 -1.08 -11.90
C ASN A 323 -17.99 -1.00 -12.98
N ALA A 324 -19.26 -0.85 -12.63
CA ALA A 324 -20.31 -0.59 -13.60
C ALA A 324 -20.07 0.72 -14.37
N ALA A 325 -19.65 1.80 -13.67
CA ALA A 325 -19.30 3.06 -14.33
C ALA A 325 -18.09 2.91 -15.26
N LEU A 326 -17.06 2.16 -14.83
CA LEU A 326 -15.88 1.86 -15.66
C LEU A 326 -16.26 1.04 -16.90
N LEU A 327 -17.10 0.02 -16.76
CA LEU A 327 -17.54 -0.82 -17.88
C LEU A 327 -18.42 -0.04 -18.86
N LEU A 328 -19.33 0.81 -18.37
CA LEU A 328 -20.14 1.68 -19.23
C LEU A 328 -19.29 2.73 -19.96
N GLY A 329 -18.27 3.27 -19.28
CA GLY A 329 -17.33 4.23 -19.86
C GLY A 329 -16.20 3.60 -20.70
N LEU A 330 -16.11 2.26 -20.73
CA LEU A 330 -15.00 1.53 -21.35
C LEU A 330 -14.69 1.94 -22.79
N PRO A 331 -15.69 2.11 -23.70
CA PRO A 331 -15.40 2.55 -25.06
C PRO A 331 -14.76 3.94 -25.13
N LEU A 332 -15.11 4.84 -24.20
CA LEU A 332 -14.53 6.17 -24.13
C LEU A 332 -13.11 6.11 -23.53
N ILE A 333 -12.91 5.31 -22.48
CA ILE A 333 -11.62 5.14 -21.83
C ILE A 333 -10.59 4.54 -22.80
N LEU A 334 -10.96 3.49 -23.54
CA LEU A 334 -10.07 2.85 -24.50
C LEU A 334 -9.68 3.76 -25.68
N ARG A 335 -10.49 4.75 -26.03
CA ARG A 335 -10.13 5.76 -27.03
C ARG A 335 -9.00 6.71 -26.59
N LEU A 336 -8.78 6.84 -25.27
CA LEU A 336 -7.67 7.64 -24.74
C LEU A 336 -6.32 6.94 -24.91
N TYR A 337 -6.35 5.61 -25.13
CA TYR A 337 -5.15 4.82 -25.40
C TYR A 337 -5.00 4.65 -26.92
N SER A 338 -3.84 4.96 -27.46
CA SER A 338 -3.55 4.77 -28.89
C SER A 338 -3.27 3.29 -29.20
N LEU A 339 -4.32 2.45 -29.12
CA LEU A 339 -4.24 1.00 -29.28
C LEU A 339 -4.61 0.59 -30.69
N THR A 340 -4.01 -0.50 -31.19
CA THR A 340 -4.49 -1.18 -32.40
C THR A 340 -5.88 -1.78 -32.14
N PRO A 341 -6.71 -1.99 -33.17
CA PRO A 341 -8.05 -2.59 -33.00
C PRO A 341 -7.99 -3.95 -32.30
N GLU A 342 -6.97 -4.75 -32.58
CA GLU A 342 -6.76 -6.06 -31.95
C GLU A 342 -6.47 -5.91 -30.45
N THR A 343 -5.51 -5.06 -30.09
CA THR A 343 -5.14 -4.79 -28.69
C THR A 343 -6.33 -4.21 -27.90
N GLN A 344 -7.11 -3.32 -28.54
CA GLN A 344 -8.31 -2.73 -27.94
C GLN A 344 -9.36 -3.79 -27.64
N TRP A 345 -9.56 -4.75 -28.53
CA TRP A 345 -10.49 -5.85 -28.31
C TRP A 345 -10.05 -6.75 -27.15
N TYR A 346 -8.77 -7.17 -27.10
CA TYR A 346 -8.24 -7.95 -25.99
C TYR A 346 -8.35 -7.19 -24.65
N ALA A 347 -8.00 -5.91 -24.64
CA ALA A 347 -8.15 -5.07 -23.43
C ALA A 347 -9.61 -5.00 -22.96
N ALA A 348 -10.54 -4.79 -23.86
CA ALA A 348 -11.97 -4.75 -23.53
C ALA A 348 -12.46 -6.07 -22.92
N VAL A 349 -12.08 -7.21 -23.51
CA VAL A 349 -12.45 -8.53 -23.00
C VAL A 349 -11.84 -8.78 -21.62
N LEU A 350 -10.53 -8.48 -21.44
CA LEU A 350 -9.86 -8.66 -20.15
C LEU A 350 -10.49 -7.80 -19.06
N ILE A 351 -10.78 -6.52 -19.35
CA ILE A 351 -11.39 -5.60 -18.39
C ILE A 351 -12.80 -6.08 -18.03
N PHE A 352 -13.58 -6.52 -19.01
CA PHE A 352 -14.93 -7.02 -18.77
C PHE A 352 -14.92 -8.25 -17.85
N ILE A 353 -14.04 -9.22 -18.13
CA ILE A 353 -13.91 -10.44 -17.32
C ILE A 353 -13.39 -10.09 -15.93
N HIS A 354 -12.30 -9.33 -15.84
CA HIS A 354 -11.66 -9.02 -14.56
C HIS A 354 -12.57 -8.18 -13.65
N ASN A 355 -13.14 -7.07 -14.17
CA ASN A 355 -14.06 -6.24 -13.39
C ASN A 355 -15.35 -6.97 -13.04
N GLY A 356 -15.87 -7.80 -13.95
CA GLY A 356 -17.02 -8.66 -13.67
C GLY A 356 -16.74 -9.65 -12.52
N CYS A 357 -15.60 -10.32 -12.56
CA CYS A 357 -15.14 -11.19 -11.47
C CYS A 357 -14.86 -10.40 -10.17
N ALA A 358 -14.27 -9.21 -10.29
CA ALA A 358 -13.99 -8.36 -9.12
C ALA A 358 -15.29 -7.92 -8.43
N MET A 359 -16.34 -7.61 -9.16
CA MET A 359 -17.66 -7.28 -8.60
C MET A 359 -18.23 -8.42 -7.74
N LEU A 360 -17.95 -9.68 -8.09
CA LEU A 360 -18.46 -10.85 -7.38
C LEU A 360 -17.54 -11.28 -6.22
N PHE A 361 -16.25 -11.37 -6.48
CA PHE A 361 -15.31 -12.06 -5.59
C PHE A 361 -14.45 -11.13 -4.75
N TRP A 362 -14.12 -9.91 -5.21
CA TRP A 362 -13.20 -9.01 -4.52
C TRP A 362 -13.57 -8.72 -3.06
N PRO A 363 -14.85 -8.39 -2.72
CA PRO A 363 -15.21 -8.10 -1.34
C PRO A 363 -15.02 -9.29 -0.41
N LEU A 364 -15.23 -10.51 -0.89
CA LEU A 364 -15.03 -11.74 -0.10
C LEU A 364 -13.57 -12.16 -0.05
N ALA A 365 -12.84 -12.03 -1.15
CA ALA A 365 -11.46 -12.50 -1.26
C ALA A 365 -10.43 -11.54 -0.63
N PHE A 366 -10.67 -10.22 -0.69
CA PHE A 366 -9.67 -9.22 -0.29
C PHE A 366 -10.14 -8.25 0.80
N THR A 367 -11.44 -8.02 0.96
CA THR A 367 -11.94 -7.13 2.02
C THR A 367 -12.31 -7.91 3.27
N MET A 368 -13.08 -8.98 3.16
CA MET A 368 -13.52 -9.78 4.30
C MET A 368 -12.36 -10.43 5.07
N PRO A 369 -11.29 -10.94 4.44
CA PRO A 369 -10.14 -11.51 5.16
C PRO A 369 -9.48 -10.54 6.13
N ASN A 370 -9.57 -9.24 5.91
CA ASN A 370 -9.05 -8.25 6.86
C ASN A 370 -9.74 -8.29 8.24
N ALA A 371 -10.90 -8.91 8.36
CA ALA A 371 -11.56 -9.15 9.64
C ALA A 371 -11.02 -10.40 10.36
N LEU A 372 -10.44 -11.37 9.65
CA LEU A 372 -10.01 -12.65 10.20
C LEU A 372 -8.80 -12.55 11.13
N PRO A 373 -7.67 -11.89 10.78
CA PRO A 373 -6.53 -11.75 11.68
C PRO A 373 -6.91 -11.05 12.98
N VAL A 374 -7.88 -10.14 12.89
CA VAL A 374 -8.39 -9.38 14.02
C VAL A 374 -9.19 -10.25 15.00
N SER A 375 -9.97 -11.21 14.51
CA SER A 375 -10.79 -12.09 15.34
C SER A 375 -10.02 -13.32 15.88
N TYR A 376 -9.07 -13.86 15.12
CA TYR A 376 -8.29 -15.05 15.52
C TYR A 376 -7.31 -14.82 16.68
N THR A 377 -6.78 -13.61 16.82
CA THR A 377 -5.83 -13.29 17.90
C THR A 377 -6.46 -13.32 19.28
N HIS A 378 -7.78 -13.19 19.38
CA HIS A 378 -8.49 -13.21 20.67
C HIS A 378 -8.88 -14.64 21.11
N LEU A 379 -9.15 -15.56 20.18
CA LEU A 379 -9.55 -16.92 20.49
C LEU A 379 -8.43 -17.75 21.15
N ARG A 380 -7.16 -17.45 20.83
CA ARG A 380 -5.99 -18.12 21.45
C ARG A 380 -5.39 -17.43 22.67
N ALA A 381 -5.88 -16.26 23.05
CA ALA A 381 -5.46 -15.60 24.30
C ALA A 381 -6.21 -16.14 25.52
N HIS A 382 -7.19 -17.01 25.30
CA HIS A 382 -7.98 -17.70 26.32
C HIS A 382 -7.69 -19.21 26.42
N GLU A 383 -6.80 -19.76 25.58
CA GLU A 383 -6.12 -21.03 25.76
C GLU A 383 -4.72 -20.85 26.39
#